data_9d9982c0a81128d15830bebcbbcda0e8
#
_entry.id   9d9982c0a81128d15830bebcbbcda0e8
#
_cell.length_a   1.000
_cell.length_b   1.000
_cell.length_c   1.000
_cell.angle_alpha   90.00
_cell.angle_beta   90.00
_cell.angle_gamma   90.00
#
_symmetry.space_group_name_H-M   'P 1'
#
loop_
_entity.id
_entity.type
_entity.pdbx_description
1 polymer ?
#
loop_
_entity_poly.entity_id
_entity_poly.type
_entity_poly.pdbx_seq_one_letter_code
_entity_poly.pdbx_strand_id
1 'polypeptide(L)'
;MKGKRFTEEQIIGVLKEAEAGAGTKELCRRHGISEATYYNWKAKYAGMTVSEARRLKQLEAENSKLKRLLADAELDKAALKDLLGRKW
;
A
#
# COMPACT_ATOMS: atom_id res chain seq x y z
N MET A 1 7.00 20.41 2.54
CA MET A 1 6.52 19.57 3.00
C MET A 1 6.43 18.50 2.29
N LYS A 2 6.57 17.64 2.61
CA LYS A 2 6.66 16.62 2.05
C LYS A 2 5.57 16.11 1.65
N GLY A 3 5.30 15.55 0.86
CA GLY A 3 4.23 14.99 0.28
C GLY A 3 2.98 15.01 0.98
N LYS A 4 1.90 15.14 0.31
CA LYS A 4 0.63 15.04 0.93
C LYS A 4 0.28 13.60 1.06
N ARG A 5 -0.44 13.29 2.13
CA ARG A 5 -1.02 11.99 2.24
C ARG A 5 -2.44 12.05 1.79
N PHE A 6 -2.87 11.06 1.03
CA PHE A 6 -4.22 10.99 0.51
C PHE A 6 -4.96 9.82 1.16
N THR A 7 -6.20 10.06 1.55
CA THR A 7 -7.03 8.99 2.09
C THR A 7 -7.58 8.15 0.94
N GLU A 8 -8.05 6.96 1.26
CA GLU A 8 -8.66 6.10 0.26
C GLU A 8 -9.85 6.78 -0.40
N GLU A 9 -10.58 7.55 0.37
CA GLU A 9 -11.71 8.29 -0.18
C GLU A 9 -11.25 9.30 -1.23
N GLN A 10 -10.16 10.01 -0.95
CA GLN A 10 -9.63 10.97 -1.90
C GLN A 10 -9.10 10.28 -3.16
N ILE A 11 -8.41 9.15 -2.99
CA ILE A 11 -7.88 8.41 -4.12
C ILE A 11 -9.00 7.92 -5.02
N ILE A 12 -10.01 7.31 -4.43
CA ILE A 12 -11.16 6.81 -5.20
C ILE A 12 -11.86 7.97 -5.90
N GLY A 13 -11.95 9.11 -5.22
CA GLY A 13 -12.57 10.30 -5.83
C GLY A 13 -11.84 10.76 -7.08
N VAL A 14 -10.50 10.77 -7.03
CA VAL A 14 -9.71 11.15 -8.21
C VAL A 14 -9.94 10.15 -9.35
N LEU A 15 -9.94 8.88 -9.04
CA LEU A 15 -10.16 7.86 -10.07
C LEU A 15 -11.55 7.96 -10.69
N LYS A 16 -12.55 8.34 -9.89
CA LYS A 16 -13.89 8.52 -10.42
C LYS A 16 -13.98 9.73 -11.34
N GLU A 17 -13.25 10.80 -11.03
CA GLU A 17 -13.19 11.94 -11.91
C GLU A 17 -12.60 11.55 -13.26
N ALA A 18 -11.59 10.69 -13.25
CA ALA A 18 -10.99 10.21 -14.48
C ALA A 18 -11.99 9.40 -15.28
N GLU A 19 -12.77 8.55 -14.60
CA GLU A 19 -13.79 7.75 -15.28
C GLU A 19 -14.88 8.64 -15.90
N ALA A 20 -15.12 9.77 -15.28
CA ALA A 20 -16.12 10.70 -15.78
C ALA A 20 -15.60 11.54 -16.95
N GLY A 21 -14.36 11.34 -17.36
CA GLY A 21 -13.84 11.98 -18.56
C GLY A 21 -12.74 13.01 -18.34
N ALA A 22 -12.36 13.28 -17.10
CA ALA A 22 -11.31 14.27 -16.85
C ALA A 22 -9.96 13.75 -17.35
N GLY A 23 -9.17 14.63 -17.96
CA GLY A 23 -7.88 14.23 -18.50
C GLY A 23 -6.86 13.97 -17.39
N THR A 24 -5.98 13.00 -17.63
CA THR A 24 -4.98 12.61 -16.65
C THR A 24 -4.09 13.76 -16.22
N LYS A 25 -3.58 14.53 -17.17
CA LYS A 25 -2.70 15.63 -16.83
C LYS A 25 -3.39 16.69 -15.99
N GLU A 26 -4.62 16.98 -16.33
CA GLU A 26 -5.42 17.97 -15.62
C GLU A 26 -5.68 17.51 -14.19
N LEU A 27 -6.03 16.24 -14.03
CA LEU A 27 -6.27 15.68 -12.70
C LEU A 27 -5.02 15.72 -11.85
N CYS A 28 -3.89 15.31 -12.41
CA CYS A 28 -2.63 15.30 -11.68
C CYS A 28 -2.25 16.71 -11.23
N ARG A 29 -2.43 17.69 -12.11
CA ARG A 29 -2.10 19.06 -11.76
C ARG A 29 -3.04 19.58 -10.68
N ARG A 30 -4.33 19.29 -10.80
CA ARG A 30 -5.32 19.79 -9.85
C ARG A 30 -5.12 19.21 -8.46
N HIS A 31 -4.75 17.94 -8.41
CA HIS A 31 -4.59 17.26 -7.12
C HIS A 31 -3.15 17.22 -6.62
N GLY A 32 -2.23 17.80 -7.37
CA GLY A 32 -0.83 17.88 -6.93
C GLY A 32 -0.12 16.54 -6.87
N ILE A 33 -0.42 15.65 -7.81
CA ILE A 33 0.22 14.34 -7.87
C ILE A 33 0.91 14.17 -9.22
N SER A 34 1.86 13.24 -9.27
CA SER A 34 2.52 12.90 -10.51
C SER A 34 1.66 11.92 -11.30
N GLU A 35 1.96 11.82 -12.60
CA GLU A 35 1.27 10.83 -13.42
C GLU A 35 1.59 9.42 -12.96
N ALA A 36 2.83 9.20 -12.50
CA ALA A 36 3.19 7.89 -11.96
C ALA A 36 2.31 7.51 -10.78
N THR A 37 2.07 8.47 -9.88
CA THR A 37 1.20 8.23 -8.74
C THR A 37 -0.21 7.91 -9.20
N TYR A 38 -0.71 8.66 -10.17
CA TYR A 38 -2.05 8.41 -10.70
C TYR A 38 -2.17 6.99 -11.25
N TYR A 39 -1.18 6.57 -12.05
CA TYR A 39 -1.26 5.24 -12.66
C TYR A 39 -1.07 4.13 -11.62
N ASN A 40 -0.28 4.38 -10.58
CA ASN A 40 -0.19 3.42 -9.48
C ASN A 40 -1.54 3.27 -8.78
N TRP A 41 -2.22 4.39 -8.54
CA TRP A 41 -3.53 4.35 -7.91
C TRP A 41 -4.53 3.60 -8.80
N LYS A 42 -4.47 3.87 -10.10
CA LYS A 42 -5.38 3.23 -11.03
C LYS A 42 -5.18 1.71 -11.03
N ALA A 43 -3.92 1.28 -11.05
CA ALA A 43 -3.62 -0.15 -11.04
C ALA A 43 -4.10 -0.81 -9.76
N LYS A 44 -4.03 -0.09 -8.65
CA LYS A 44 -4.32 -0.68 -7.35
C LYS A 44 -5.78 -0.56 -6.94
N TYR A 45 -6.41 0.57 -7.22
CA TYR A 45 -7.73 0.86 -6.69
C TYR A 45 -8.86 1.00 -7.70
N ALA A 46 -8.58 0.91 -8.99
CA ALA A 46 -9.63 1.12 -9.98
C ALA A 46 -10.76 0.12 -9.78
N GLY A 47 -11.97 0.62 -9.84
CA GLY A 47 -13.14 -0.24 -9.67
C GLY A 47 -13.50 -0.56 -8.24
N MET A 48 -12.74 -0.06 -7.27
CA MET A 48 -13.03 -0.32 -5.87
C MET A 48 -13.91 0.75 -5.26
N THR A 49 -14.72 0.36 -4.29
CA THR A 49 -15.40 1.33 -3.44
C THR A 49 -14.41 1.82 -2.39
N VAL A 50 -14.78 2.91 -1.70
CA VAL A 50 -13.94 3.42 -0.62
C VAL A 50 -13.74 2.35 0.46
N SER A 51 -14.81 1.61 0.77
CA SER A 51 -14.74 0.57 1.78
C SER A 51 -13.75 -0.53 1.38
N GLU A 52 -13.79 -0.93 0.12
CA GLU A 52 -12.86 -1.96 -0.38
C GLU A 52 -11.43 -1.47 -0.37
N ALA A 53 -11.20 -0.20 -0.72
CA ALA A 53 -9.86 0.36 -0.71
C ALA A 53 -9.31 0.41 0.71
N ARG A 54 -10.15 0.77 1.68
CA ARG A 54 -9.74 0.77 3.08
C ARG A 54 -9.40 -0.63 3.56
N ARG A 55 -10.20 -1.60 3.15
CA ARG A 55 -9.96 -2.98 3.53
C ARG A 55 -8.65 -3.49 2.93
N LEU A 56 -8.38 -3.13 1.68
CA LEU A 56 -7.14 -3.52 1.03
C LEU A 56 -5.94 -2.97 1.80
N LYS A 57 -6.00 -1.69 2.17
CA LYS A 57 -4.91 -1.07 2.91
C LYS A 57 -4.69 -1.76 4.25
N GLN A 58 -5.78 -2.10 4.94
CA GLN A 58 -5.70 -2.79 6.21
C GLN A 58 -5.05 -4.16 6.04
N LEU A 59 -5.46 -4.89 5.00
CA LEU A 59 -4.89 -6.21 4.75
C LEU A 59 -3.41 -6.14 4.39
N GLU A 60 -3.01 -5.11 3.66
CA GLU A 60 -1.60 -4.92 3.33
C GLU A 60 -0.77 -4.66 4.59
N ALA A 61 -1.31 -3.85 5.49
CA ALA A 61 -0.61 -3.56 6.74
C ALA A 61 -0.49 -4.82 7.59
N GLU A 62 -1.56 -5.61 7.68
CA GLU A 62 -1.55 -6.85 8.42
C GLU A 62 -0.57 -7.84 7.81
N ASN A 63 -0.54 -7.90 6.49
CA ASN A 63 0.35 -8.81 5.78
C ASN A 63 1.82 -8.46 6.04
N SER A 64 2.14 -7.17 6.00
CA SER A 64 3.50 -6.72 6.27
C SER A 64 3.92 -7.05 7.70
N LYS A 65 3.00 -6.86 8.64
CA LYS A 65 3.27 -7.19 10.04
C LYS A 65 3.52 -8.68 10.22
N LEU A 66 2.68 -9.50 9.60
CA LEU A 66 2.83 -10.96 9.71
C LEU A 66 4.14 -11.42 9.09
N LYS A 67 4.54 -10.84 7.96
CA LYS A 67 5.81 -11.19 7.35
C LYS A 67 6.99 -10.85 8.26
N ARG A 68 6.92 -9.71 8.93
CA ARG A 68 7.98 -9.31 9.84
C ARG A 68 8.05 -10.26 11.03
N LEU A 69 6.89 -10.61 11.60
CA LEU A 69 6.86 -11.53 12.73
C LEU A 69 7.38 -12.89 12.35
N LEU A 70 7.06 -13.35 11.14
CA LEU A 70 7.59 -14.63 10.68
C LEU A 70 9.09 -14.58 10.52
N ALA A 71 9.62 -13.51 9.95
CA ALA A 71 11.06 -13.37 9.78
C ALA A 71 11.76 -13.37 11.13
N ASP A 72 11.20 -12.67 12.12
CA ASP A 72 11.80 -12.64 13.47
C ASP A 72 11.77 -14.02 14.10
N ALA A 73 10.67 -14.74 13.94
CA ALA A 73 10.55 -16.09 14.50
C ALA A 73 11.57 -17.04 13.85
N GLU A 74 11.78 -16.92 12.54
CA GLU A 74 12.75 -17.76 11.87
C GLU A 74 14.18 -17.46 12.32
N LEU A 75 14.48 -16.19 12.55
CA LEU A 75 15.80 -15.82 13.05
C LEU A 75 16.03 -16.36 14.45
N ASP A 76 15.01 -16.24 15.31
CA ASP A 76 15.11 -16.78 16.66
C ASP A 76 15.33 -18.29 16.65
N LYS A 77 14.61 -18.97 15.77
CA LYS A 77 14.73 -20.40 15.64
C LYS A 77 16.12 -20.81 15.17
N ALA A 78 16.67 -20.08 14.20
CA ALA A 78 18.02 -20.36 13.73
C ALA A 78 19.05 -20.14 14.81
N ALA A 79 18.88 -19.06 15.59
CA ALA A 79 19.80 -18.77 16.68
C ALA A 79 19.77 -19.85 17.75
N LEU A 80 18.58 -20.34 18.08
CA LEU A 80 18.44 -21.41 19.07
C LEU A 80 19.08 -22.71 18.57
N LYS A 81 18.90 -23.04 17.31
CA LYS A 81 19.52 -24.23 16.74
C LYS A 81 21.02 -24.12 16.77
N ASP A 82 21.55 -22.94 16.48
CA ASP A 82 22.97 -22.73 16.50
C ASP A 82 23.55 -22.93 17.93
N LEU A 83 22.86 -22.38 18.92
CA LEU A 83 23.27 -22.53 20.30
C LEU A 83 23.25 -23.98 20.73
N LEU A 84 22.20 -24.70 20.37
CA LEU A 84 22.12 -26.13 20.72
C LEU A 84 23.19 -26.94 20.03
N GLY A 85 23.48 -26.60 18.77
CA GLY A 85 24.53 -27.29 18.04
C GLY A 85 25.90 -27.13 18.66
N ARG A 86 26.16 -25.95 19.23
CA ARG A 86 27.46 -25.71 19.86
C ARG A 86 27.66 -26.48 21.14
N LYS A 87 26.55 -26.85 21.74
CA LYS A 87 26.66 -27.57 22.96
C LYS A 87 27.09 -29.00 22.77
N TRP A 88 26.89 -29.55 21.64
CA TRP A 88 27.14 -30.95 21.36
C TRP A 88 28.25 -31.19 20.30
#